data_39574df7663ac5708564996dcd09a5ff
#
_entry.id   39574df7663ac5708564996dcd09a5ff
#
_cell.length_a   1.000
_cell.length_b   1.000
_cell.length_c   1.000
_cell.angle_alpha   90.00
_cell.angle_beta   90.00
_cell.angle_gamma   90.00
#
_symmetry.space_group_name_H-M   'P 1'
#
loop_
_entity.id
_entity.type
_entity.pdbx_description
1 polymer ?
#
loop_
_entity_poly.entity_id
_entity_poly.type
_entity_poly.pdbx_seq_one_letter_code
_entity_poly.pdbx_strand_id
1 'polypeptide(L)'
;DTRVNTKANANAVVTLTGNQTVAGVKTFNAAPVCGANPTEDAQLARKWYVDYGGGIKNLGNQTAPKIDLRQAQHFILTMTAKGAIGIANWASAGKSGTITVNNAQNITAFSAPFKFRVAQSGFSGTETFAYFCIASNNVILVRT
;
A
#
# COMPACT_ATOMS: atom_id res chain seq x y z
N ASP A 1 52.10 8.35 -19.69
CA ASP A 1 51.37 9.39 -18.97
C ASP A 1 50.91 8.86 -17.60
N THR A 2 51.34 9.47 -16.54
CA THR A 2 51.02 9.06 -15.16
C THR A 2 49.55 9.17 -14.85
N ARG A 3 48.77 9.97 -15.59
CA ARG A 3 47.31 10.10 -15.42
C ARG A 3 46.55 8.81 -15.74
N VAL A 4 47.07 7.93 -16.56
CA VAL A 4 46.46 6.63 -16.90
C VAL A 4 46.45 5.71 -15.69
N ASN A 5 47.43 5.79 -14.82
CA ASN A 5 47.56 4.94 -13.63
C ASN A 5 46.64 5.37 -12.48
N THR A 6 45.98 6.54 -12.58
CA THR A 6 45.05 7.03 -11.56
C THR A 6 43.57 6.73 -11.91
N LYS A 7 43.31 6.18 -13.09
CA LYS A 7 41.93 5.77 -13.46
C LYS A 7 41.53 4.52 -12.69
N ALA A 8 40.41 4.58 -12.03
CA ALA A 8 39.83 3.42 -11.39
C ALA A 8 39.45 2.37 -12.45
N ASN A 9 39.64 1.10 -12.11
CA ASN A 9 39.17 0.00 -12.94
C ASN A 9 37.66 0.07 -13.06
N ALA A 10 37.11 0.03 -14.27
CA ALA A 10 35.67 0.09 -14.53
C ALA A 10 34.85 -0.99 -13.76
N ASN A 11 35.49 -2.13 -13.47
CA ASN A 11 34.87 -3.20 -12.70
C ASN A 11 34.93 -3.00 -11.17
N ALA A 12 35.64 -1.96 -10.73
CA ALA A 12 35.88 -1.68 -9.30
C ALA A 12 35.18 -0.39 -8.81
N VAL A 13 34.40 0.26 -9.66
CA VAL A 13 33.73 1.52 -9.35
C VAL A 13 32.25 1.45 -9.63
N VAL A 14 31.49 2.23 -8.87
CA VAL A 14 30.08 2.50 -9.18
C VAL A 14 30.02 3.67 -10.15
N THR A 15 29.48 3.44 -11.35
CA THR A 15 29.37 4.46 -12.39
C THR A 15 28.20 5.43 -12.09
N LEU A 16 28.24 6.61 -12.71
CA LEU A 16 27.19 7.61 -12.55
C LEU A 16 25.89 7.25 -13.27
N THR A 17 25.96 6.36 -14.27
CA THR A 17 24.83 5.95 -15.10
C THR A 17 24.89 4.46 -15.40
N GLY A 18 23.74 3.90 -15.76
CA GLY A 18 23.63 2.49 -16.10
C GLY A 18 23.33 1.59 -14.89
N ASN A 19 22.84 0.40 -15.19
CA ASN A 19 22.49 -0.58 -14.16
C ASN A 19 23.77 -1.31 -13.70
N GLN A 20 23.96 -1.39 -12.39
CA GLN A 20 25.06 -2.13 -11.79
C GLN A 20 24.58 -2.94 -10.60
N THR A 21 25.18 -4.11 -10.42
CA THR A 21 25.04 -4.89 -9.19
C THR A 21 26.22 -4.59 -8.27
N VAL A 22 25.93 -4.09 -7.07
CA VAL A 22 26.94 -3.79 -6.05
C VAL A 22 26.84 -4.86 -4.97
N ALA A 23 27.79 -5.77 -4.94
CA ALA A 23 27.82 -6.89 -4.01
C ALA A 23 28.50 -6.52 -2.68
N GLY A 24 28.22 -7.29 -1.64
CA GLY A 24 28.77 -7.12 -0.29
C GLY A 24 28.12 -5.98 0.49
N VAL A 25 28.49 -5.89 1.77
CA VAL A 25 27.97 -4.85 2.67
C VAL A 25 28.54 -3.48 2.29
N LYS A 26 27.66 -2.50 2.14
CA LYS A 26 28.03 -1.09 1.94
C LYS A 26 27.48 -0.26 3.09
N THR A 27 28.34 0.50 3.73
CA THR A 27 27.97 1.42 4.81
C THR A 27 27.89 2.84 4.28
N PHE A 28 26.76 3.49 4.49
CA PHE A 28 26.56 4.89 4.14
C PHE A 28 26.57 5.74 5.43
N ASN A 29 27.46 6.71 5.50
CA ASN A 29 27.52 7.64 6.65
C ASN A 29 26.38 8.67 6.65
N ALA A 30 25.77 8.88 5.50
CA ALA A 30 24.56 9.68 5.34
C ALA A 30 23.50 8.84 4.61
N ALA A 31 22.23 9.11 4.87
CA ALA A 31 21.13 8.39 4.22
C ALA A 31 21.14 8.60 2.70
N PRO A 32 21.11 7.54 1.89
CA PRO A 32 20.95 7.68 0.45
C PRO A 32 19.61 8.36 0.12
N VAL A 33 19.60 9.26 -0.85
CA VAL A 33 18.39 9.94 -1.32
C VAL A 33 17.77 9.12 -2.44
N CYS A 34 16.50 8.71 -2.23
CA CYS A 34 15.67 8.06 -3.25
C CYS A 34 14.53 9.00 -3.65
N GLY A 35 14.49 9.44 -4.90
CA GLY A 35 13.48 10.39 -5.41
C GLY A 35 12.17 9.73 -5.85
N ALA A 36 12.15 8.41 -6.04
CA ALA A 36 10.98 7.67 -6.52
C ALA A 36 10.34 6.81 -5.42
N ASN A 37 9.04 6.53 -5.57
CA ASN A 37 8.38 5.50 -4.75
C ASN A 37 8.74 4.11 -5.28
N PRO A 38 8.82 3.10 -4.41
CA PRO A 38 9.02 1.73 -4.85
C PRO A 38 7.81 1.23 -5.65
N THR A 39 8.07 0.48 -6.70
CA THR A 39 7.07 -0.23 -7.51
C THR A 39 7.19 -1.74 -7.38
N GLU A 40 8.33 -2.21 -6.84
CA GLU A 40 8.66 -3.62 -6.64
C GLU A 40 9.07 -3.88 -5.19
N ASP A 41 8.84 -5.09 -4.71
CA ASP A 41 9.08 -5.48 -3.31
C ASP A 41 10.54 -5.35 -2.87
N ALA A 42 11.49 -5.49 -3.80
CA ALA A 42 12.91 -5.42 -3.52
C ALA A 42 13.49 -3.99 -3.52
N GLN A 43 12.69 -2.97 -3.83
CA GLN A 43 13.15 -1.59 -3.90
C GLN A 43 13.16 -0.90 -2.53
N LEU A 44 14.11 0.01 -2.33
CA LEU A 44 14.16 0.84 -1.13
C LEU A 44 12.97 1.81 -1.09
N ALA A 45 12.26 1.81 0.04
CA ALA A 45 11.20 2.77 0.29
C ALA A 45 11.78 4.07 0.88
N ARG A 46 11.47 5.21 0.28
CA ARG A 46 11.80 6.51 0.86
C ARG A 46 10.92 6.80 2.08
N LYS A 47 11.42 7.63 3.00
CA LYS A 47 10.73 7.97 4.26
C LYS A 47 9.27 8.42 4.05
N TRP A 48 9.02 9.27 3.06
CA TRP A 48 7.67 9.73 2.73
C TRP A 48 6.70 8.56 2.41
N TYR A 49 7.16 7.60 1.62
CA TYR A 49 6.36 6.43 1.27
C TYR A 49 6.04 5.57 2.49
N VAL A 50 6.99 5.41 3.39
CA VAL A 50 6.82 4.64 4.64
C VAL A 50 5.87 5.38 5.60
N ASP A 51 6.06 6.69 5.79
CA ASP A 51 5.27 7.49 6.72
C ASP A 51 3.81 7.61 6.29
N TYR A 52 3.55 7.74 5.00
CA TYR A 52 2.19 7.92 4.47
C TYR A 52 1.57 6.63 3.90
N GLY A 53 2.27 5.50 3.98
CA GLY A 53 1.75 4.16 3.68
C GLY A 53 1.12 4.00 2.30
N GLY A 54 1.66 4.66 1.27
CA GLY A 54 1.07 4.68 -0.06
C GLY A 54 -0.13 5.64 -0.21
N GLY A 55 -0.48 6.38 0.86
CA GLY A 55 -1.46 7.46 0.82
C GLY A 55 -2.92 6.99 0.76
N ILE A 56 -3.73 7.83 0.13
CA ILE A 56 -5.18 7.64 -0.06
C ILE A 56 -5.45 7.29 -1.52
N LYS A 57 -6.26 6.26 -1.75
CA LYS A 57 -6.81 5.94 -3.07
C LYS A 57 -8.31 6.17 -3.11
N ASN A 58 -8.73 7.05 -4.00
CA ASN A 58 -10.15 7.24 -4.30
C ASN A 58 -10.54 6.26 -5.42
N LEU A 59 -11.46 5.35 -5.12
CA LEU A 59 -11.98 4.37 -6.06
C LEU A 59 -13.17 4.91 -6.86
N GLY A 60 -13.66 6.13 -6.54
CA GLY A 60 -14.80 6.76 -7.21
C GLY A 60 -16.12 6.02 -6.97
N ASN A 61 -16.98 6.07 -7.97
CA ASN A 61 -18.30 5.42 -7.96
C ASN A 61 -18.18 3.92 -8.13
N GLN A 62 -18.81 3.17 -7.25
CA GLN A 62 -18.76 1.70 -7.20
C GLN A 62 -20.15 1.11 -6.97
N THR A 63 -20.40 -0.08 -7.51
CA THR A 63 -21.62 -0.85 -7.27
C THR A 63 -21.39 -2.11 -6.44
N ALA A 64 -20.27 -2.81 -6.68
CA ALA A 64 -19.84 -3.97 -5.91
C ALA A 64 -18.30 -3.96 -5.83
N PRO A 65 -17.70 -3.04 -5.06
CA PRO A 65 -16.27 -2.82 -5.05
C PRO A 65 -15.51 -4.03 -4.51
N LYS A 66 -14.41 -4.35 -5.18
CA LYS A 66 -13.40 -5.27 -4.69
C LYS A 66 -12.11 -4.49 -4.50
N ILE A 67 -11.71 -4.27 -3.27
CA ILE A 67 -10.59 -3.40 -2.93
C ILE A 67 -9.28 -4.18 -3.04
N ASP A 68 -8.33 -3.65 -3.77
CA ASP A 68 -6.95 -4.15 -3.75
C ASP A 68 -6.19 -3.45 -2.60
N LEU A 69 -6.05 -4.15 -1.49
CA LEU A 69 -5.41 -3.62 -0.29
C LEU A 69 -3.92 -3.31 -0.44
N ARG A 70 -3.30 -3.69 -1.56
CA ARG A 70 -1.88 -3.39 -1.84
C ARG A 70 -1.67 -1.99 -2.40
N GLN A 71 -2.73 -1.31 -2.86
CA GLN A 71 -2.63 -0.08 -3.63
C GLN A 71 -2.56 1.19 -2.77
N ALA A 72 -3.06 1.16 -1.56
CA ALA A 72 -3.03 2.29 -0.63
C ALA A 72 -3.22 1.81 0.80
N GLN A 73 -3.10 2.72 1.77
CA GLN A 73 -3.45 2.46 3.17
C GLN A 73 -4.90 2.86 3.45
N HIS A 74 -5.35 3.98 2.86
CA HIS A 74 -6.70 4.51 3.03
C HIS A 74 -7.43 4.51 1.70
N PHE A 75 -8.67 4.05 1.71
CA PHE A 75 -9.53 4.00 0.54
C PHE A 75 -10.76 4.86 0.75
N ILE A 76 -11.20 5.54 -0.32
CA ILE A 76 -12.44 6.29 -0.35
C ILE A 76 -13.24 5.80 -1.56
N LEU A 77 -14.53 5.56 -1.38
CA LEU A 77 -15.43 5.20 -2.48
C LEU A 77 -16.85 5.73 -2.24
N THR A 78 -17.63 5.77 -3.30
CA THR A 78 -19.05 6.12 -3.26
C THR A 78 -19.87 4.96 -3.81
N MET A 79 -20.77 4.42 -3.00
CA MET A 79 -21.70 3.37 -3.44
C MET A 79 -22.87 3.99 -4.22
N THR A 80 -22.99 3.65 -5.50
CA THR A 80 -24.06 4.16 -6.38
C THR A 80 -25.22 3.19 -6.53
N ALA A 81 -25.08 1.97 -6.05
CA ALA A 81 -26.12 0.95 -5.98
C ALA A 81 -25.85 0.00 -4.80
N LYS A 82 -26.88 -0.74 -4.40
CA LYS A 82 -26.73 -1.77 -3.37
C LYS A 82 -25.76 -2.85 -3.80
N GLY A 83 -24.78 -3.15 -2.96
CA GLY A 83 -23.79 -4.17 -3.24
C GLY A 83 -22.90 -4.48 -2.05
N ALA A 84 -22.16 -5.58 -2.15
CA ALA A 84 -21.19 -5.99 -1.15
C ALA A 84 -19.81 -5.39 -1.44
N ILE A 85 -19.08 -5.10 -0.38
CA ILE A 85 -17.67 -4.67 -0.44
C ILE A 85 -16.79 -5.90 -0.17
N GLY A 86 -15.88 -6.19 -1.06
CA GLY A 86 -14.95 -7.32 -0.95
C GLY A 86 -13.50 -6.91 -1.19
N ILE A 87 -12.62 -7.89 -1.15
CA ILE A 87 -11.19 -7.75 -1.39
C ILE A 87 -10.85 -8.38 -2.74
N ALA A 88 -10.17 -7.63 -3.61
CA ALA A 88 -9.60 -8.17 -4.85
C ALA A 88 -8.27 -8.84 -4.60
N ASN A 89 -7.38 -8.16 -3.87
CA ASN A 89 -6.08 -8.66 -3.49
C ASN A 89 -5.80 -8.33 -2.03
N TRP A 90 -5.41 -9.35 -1.30
CA TRP A 90 -4.93 -9.18 0.06
C TRP A 90 -3.50 -8.61 0.06
N ALA A 91 -3.16 -7.82 1.05
CA ALA A 91 -1.83 -7.23 1.13
C ALA A 91 -0.84 -8.14 1.86
N SER A 92 -0.82 -8.03 3.18
CA SER A 92 0.05 -8.81 4.06
C SER A 92 -0.45 -8.74 5.50
N ALA A 93 -0.04 -9.69 6.33
CA ALA A 93 -0.26 -9.60 7.77
C ALA A 93 0.39 -8.33 8.33
N GLY A 94 -0.30 -7.68 9.26
CA GLY A 94 0.13 -6.44 9.90
C GLY A 94 -0.26 -5.16 9.15
N LYS A 95 -0.75 -5.21 7.91
CA LYS A 95 -1.26 -4.01 7.24
C LYS A 95 -2.56 -3.55 7.89
N SER A 96 -2.68 -2.24 8.08
CA SER A 96 -3.88 -1.58 8.59
C SER A 96 -4.16 -0.30 7.83
N GLY A 97 -5.38 0.20 7.94
CA GLY A 97 -5.80 1.44 7.31
C GLY A 97 -7.28 1.68 7.49
N THR A 98 -7.87 2.43 6.57
CA THR A 98 -9.29 2.77 6.60
C THR A 98 -9.97 2.61 5.25
N ILE A 99 -11.27 2.38 5.29
CA ILE A 99 -12.16 2.40 4.13
C ILE A 99 -13.28 3.38 4.45
N THR A 100 -13.34 4.50 3.73
CA THR A 100 -14.40 5.49 3.85
C THR A 100 -15.39 5.30 2.71
N VAL A 101 -16.67 5.12 3.05
CA VAL A 101 -17.73 4.82 2.09
C VAL A 101 -18.77 5.91 2.16
N ASN A 102 -18.96 6.64 1.06
CA ASN A 102 -20.09 7.55 0.86
C ASN A 102 -21.31 6.76 0.38
N ASN A 103 -22.50 7.19 0.75
CA ASN A 103 -23.75 6.47 0.51
C ASN A 103 -23.73 5.05 1.10
N ALA A 104 -23.28 4.96 2.34
CA ALA A 104 -23.07 3.68 3.02
C ALA A 104 -24.37 2.87 3.22
N GLN A 105 -25.55 3.49 3.11
CA GLN A 105 -26.84 2.79 3.10
C GLN A 105 -26.97 1.78 1.95
N ASN A 106 -26.10 1.86 0.96
CA ASN A 106 -26.03 0.92 -0.16
C ASN A 106 -25.17 -0.32 0.12
N ILE A 107 -24.42 -0.34 1.23
CA ILE A 107 -23.65 -1.52 1.63
C ILE A 107 -24.61 -2.63 2.04
N THR A 108 -24.58 -3.75 1.34
CA THR A 108 -25.37 -4.95 1.70
C THR A 108 -24.60 -5.88 2.62
N ALA A 109 -23.29 -5.97 2.46
CA ALA A 109 -22.40 -6.80 3.27
C ALA A 109 -20.93 -6.41 3.05
N PHE A 110 -20.08 -6.83 3.96
CA PHE A 110 -18.65 -6.98 3.71
C PHE A 110 -18.36 -8.48 3.49
N SER A 111 -17.87 -8.81 2.31
CA SER A 111 -17.60 -10.21 1.95
C SER A 111 -16.33 -10.72 2.66
N ALA A 112 -16.30 -12.02 2.96
CA ALA A 112 -15.08 -12.64 3.45
C ALA A 112 -13.89 -12.33 2.51
N PRO A 113 -12.68 -12.11 3.04
CA PRO A 113 -12.22 -12.30 4.41
C PRO A 113 -12.46 -11.11 5.36
N PHE A 114 -13.17 -10.06 4.94
CA PHE A 114 -13.61 -9.00 5.87
C PHE A 114 -14.56 -9.56 6.92
N LYS A 115 -14.36 -9.19 8.16
CA LYS A 115 -15.28 -9.53 9.24
C LYS A 115 -15.25 -8.52 10.38
N PHE A 116 -16.42 -8.26 10.95
CA PHE A 116 -16.57 -7.55 12.21
C PHE A 116 -16.52 -8.55 13.37
N ARG A 117 -16.03 -8.11 14.52
CA ARG A 117 -16.15 -8.88 15.76
C ARG A 117 -17.62 -9.15 16.11
N VAL A 118 -18.45 -8.12 15.98
CA VAL A 118 -19.92 -8.19 16.13
C VAL A 118 -20.50 -7.71 14.83
N ALA A 119 -21.46 -8.47 14.28
CA ALA A 119 -22.14 -8.13 13.04
C ALA A 119 -22.68 -6.70 13.08
N GLN A 120 -22.44 -5.95 12.01
CA GLN A 120 -22.85 -4.55 11.85
C GLN A 120 -23.87 -4.43 10.75
N SER A 121 -24.83 -3.53 10.94
CA SER A 121 -25.86 -3.17 9.96
C SER A 121 -26.31 -1.73 10.16
N GLY A 122 -27.23 -1.26 9.34
CA GLY A 122 -27.78 0.10 9.45
C GLY A 122 -26.73 1.16 9.10
N PHE A 123 -25.91 0.90 8.11
CA PHE A 123 -24.97 1.88 7.58
C PHE A 123 -25.72 3.01 6.88
N SER A 124 -25.25 4.25 7.03
CA SER A 124 -25.88 5.41 6.39
C SER A 124 -24.88 6.55 6.19
N GLY A 125 -25.15 7.39 5.21
CA GLY A 125 -24.35 8.56 4.91
C GLY A 125 -22.90 8.20 4.55
N THR A 126 -21.95 8.87 5.19
CA THR A 126 -20.53 8.56 5.06
C THR A 126 -20.06 7.81 6.30
N GLU A 127 -19.55 6.62 6.10
CA GLU A 127 -19.02 5.76 7.14
C GLU A 127 -17.55 5.47 6.89
N THR A 128 -16.77 5.39 7.96
CA THR A 128 -15.36 4.99 7.90
C THR A 128 -15.15 3.74 8.74
N PHE A 129 -14.49 2.77 8.15
CA PHE A 129 -14.15 1.50 8.78
C PHE A 129 -12.63 1.38 8.87
N ALA A 130 -12.10 1.09 10.05
CA ALA A 130 -10.72 0.68 10.19
C ALA A 130 -10.59 -0.80 9.84
N TYR A 131 -9.50 -1.18 9.17
CA TYR A 131 -9.21 -2.57 8.87
C TYR A 131 -7.83 -2.99 9.37
N PHE A 132 -7.72 -4.25 9.78
CA PHE A 132 -6.48 -4.90 10.20
C PHE A 132 -6.33 -6.24 9.49
N CYS A 133 -5.25 -6.41 8.76
CA CYS A 133 -4.91 -7.66 8.10
C CYS A 133 -4.19 -8.58 9.09
N ILE A 134 -4.88 -9.57 9.62
CA ILE A 134 -4.30 -10.58 10.53
C ILE A 134 -3.74 -11.74 9.72
N ALA A 135 -4.52 -12.25 8.78
CA ALA A 135 -4.16 -13.34 7.86
C ALA A 135 -4.95 -13.18 6.56
N SER A 136 -4.62 -13.94 5.52
CA SER A 136 -5.30 -13.89 4.23
C SER A 136 -6.80 -14.21 4.30
N ASN A 137 -7.21 -14.95 5.31
CA ASN A 137 -8.61 -15.30 5.59
C ASN A 137 -9.19 -14.53 6.79
N ASN A 138 -8.49 -13.51 7.29
CA ASN A 138 -8.88 -12.77 8.49
C ASN A 138 -8.48 -11.29 8.39
N VAL A 139 -9.40 -10.48 7.89
CA VAL A 139 -9.28 -9.01 7.87
C VAL A 139 -10.37 -8.44 8.76
N ILE A 140 -9.96 -7.96 9.92
CA ILE A 140 -10.88 -7.42 10.92
C ILE A 140 -11.29 -6.02 10.53
N LEU A 141 -12.59 -5.73 10.62
CA LEU A 141 -13.16 -4.40 10.48
C LEU A 141 -13.65 -3.87 11.82
N VAL A 142 -13.44 -2.57 12.01
CA VAL A 142 -13.99 -1.80 13.12
C VAL A 142 -14.75 -0.62 12.54
N ARG A 143 -16.03 -0.51 12.89
CA ARG A 143 -16.84 0.67 12.57
C ARG A 143 -16.46 1.80 13.51
N THR A 144 -16.07 2.92 12.94
CA THR A 144 -15.66 4.10 13.74
C THR A 144 -16.84 4.98 14.13
#